data_ea0b35d65f7c2aef13f81c556de173df
#
_entry.id   ea0b35d65f7c2aef13f81c556de173df
#
_cell.length_a   1.000
_cell.length_b   1.000
_cell.length_c   1.000
_cell.angle_alpha   90.00
_cell.angle_beta   90.00
_cell.angle_gamma   90.00
#
_symmetry.space_group_name_H-M   'P 1'
#
loop_
_entity.id
_entity.type
_entity.pdbx_description
1 polymer ?
#
loop_
_entity_poly.entity_id
_entity_poly.type
_entity_poly.pdbx_seq_one_letter_code
_entity_poly.pdbx_strand_id
1 'polypeptide(L)'
;MHDVACKPINEEQRLKALSEYRILGSRPEEAYDSITRIASLACNVPIALISLVDRERQWFKSKVGLTVNETSRDISFCAHTILNPDPMVVEDALFDQRFKDNPLVTQEPHIRLYAGFPLETPTEDRLGTLCVIDRIPKSLTNTQFKIMQELANQVVVQLELRKRSFALMEEFCQMHNNQGMISTCSYCRSVKDHEGKWQPFDQFMMQFSTLNFSHGICQSCMNKHFPEINLPENLDHDVR
;
A
#
# COMPACT_ATOMS: atom_id res chain seq x y z
N MET A 1 -16.33 7.51 30.49
CA MET A 1 -15.39 6.44 30.05
C MET A 1 -15.83 6.10 28.64
N HIS A 2 -14.96 6.33 27.61
CA HIS A 2 -15.31 6.03 26.23
C HIS A 2 -15.45 4.51 26.00
N ASP A 3 -16.24 4.15 25.01
CA ASP A 3 -16.45 2.75 24.62
C ASP A 3 -15.24 2.27 23.81
N VAL A 4 -14.61 1.17 24.23
CA VAL A 4 -13.51 0.52 23.52
C VAL A 4 -14.10 -0.54 22.60
N ALA A 5 -13.79 -0.49 21.32
CA ALA A 5 -14.28 -1.45 20.35
C ALA A 5 -13.90 -2.89 20.76
N CYS A 6 -14.86 -3.80 20.75
CA CYS A 6 -14.55 -5.23 20.91
C CYS A 6 -13.71 -5.71 19.70
N LYS A 7 -12.98 -6.81 19.91
CA LYS A 7 -12.24 -7.43 18.80
C LYS A 7 -13.22 -8.21 17.91
N PRO A 8 -13.04 -8.18 16.56
CA PRO A 8 -13.81 -9.03 15.67
C PRO A 8 -13.71 -10.52 16.04
N ILE A 9 -14.74 -11.29 15.76
CA ILE A 9 -14.75 -12.74 16.05
C ILE A 9 -13.59 -13.47 15.34
N ASN A 10 -13.23 -13.02 14.13
CA ASN A 10 -12.14 -13.55 13.30
C ASN A 10 -10.82 -12.80 13.47
N GLU A 11 -10.55 -12.16 14.62
CA GLU A 11 -9.41 -11.25 14.81
C GLU A 11 -8.06 -11.85 14.43
N GLU A 12 -7.78 -13.08 14.85
CA GLU A 12 -6.50 -13.73 14.53
C GLU A 12 -6.35 -14.01 13.02
N GLN A 13 -7.43 -14.40 12.34
CA GLN A 13 -7.45 -14.57 10.89
C GLN A 13 -7.22 -13.23 10.19
N ARG A 14 -7.93 -12.19 10.61
CA ARG A 14 -7.81 -10.82 10.09
C ARG A 14 -6.39 -10.27 10.24
N LEU A 15 -5.76 -10.45 11.41
CA LEU A 15 -4.38 -10.03 11.67
C LEU A 15 -3.38 -10.83 10.81
N LYS A 16 -3.62 -12.12 10.63
CA LYS A 16 -2.82 -12.94 9.70
C LYS A 16 -2.96 -12.42 8.28
N ALA A 17 -4.18 -12.18 7.81
CA ALA A 17 -4.42 -11.58 6.50
C ALA A 17 -3.70 -10.23 6.36
N LEU A 18 -3.82 -9.31 7.34
CA LEU A 18 -3.13 -8.03 7.34
C LEU A 18 -1.60 -8.19 7.18
N SER A 19 -1.00 -9.18 7.84
CA SER A 19 0.44 -9.43 7.76
C SER A 19 0.90 -9.86 6.37
N GLU A 20 0.06 -10.56 5.60
CA GLU A 20 0.36 -11.04 4.24
C GLU A 20 0.54 -9.90 3.25
N TYR A 21 -0.07 -8.73 3.48
CA TYR A 21 0.08 -7.54 2.64
C TYR A 21 1.42 -6.82 2.87
N ARG A 22 2.16 -7.13 3.94
CA ARG A 22 3.45 -6.50 4.29
C ARG A 22 3.39 -4.97 4.20
N ILE A 23 2.25 -4.41 4.62
CA ILE A 23 1.95 -2.99 4.47
C ILE A 23 2.32 -2.18 5.70
N LEU A 24 2.20 -2.77 6.91
CA LEU A 24 2.52 -2.11 8.17
C LEU A 24 3.99 -1.69 8.21
N GLY A 25 4.26 -0.43 8.56
CA GLY A 25 5.61 0.13 8.61
C GLY A 25 6.25 0.39 7.23
N SER A 26 5.52 0.18 6.13
CA SER A 26 6.03 0.48 4.78
C SER A 26 6.17 1.99 4.54
N ARG A 27 7.03 2.36 3.58
CA ARG A 27 7.21 3.76 3.19
C ARG A 27 5.93 4.36 2.60
N PRO A 28 5.77 5.70 2.61
CA PRO A 28 4.72 6.37 1.85
C PRO A 28 4.75 5.97 0.38
N GLU A 29 3.58 5.84 -0.23
CA GLU A 29 3.43 5.47 -1.64
C GLU A 29 2.35 6.35 -2.27
N GLU A 30 2.66 6.98 -3.39
CA GLU A 30 1.78 7.94 -4.08
C GLU A 30 0.41 7.35 -4.44
N ALA A 31 0.35 6.04 -4.72
CA ALA A 31 -0.91 5.36 -5.01
C ALA A 31 -1.93 5.47 -3.86
N TYR A 32 -1.48 5.41 -2.60
CA TYR A 32 -2.34 5.59 -1.43
C TYR A 32 -2.52 7.07 -1.08
N ASP A 33 -1.47 7.88 -1.23
CA ASP A 33 -1.51 9.31 -0.88
C ASP A 33 -2.43 10.09 -1.80
N SER A 34 -2.53 9.73 -3.08
CA SER A 34 -3.49 10.30 -4.03
C SER A 34 -4.95 10.02 -3.60
N ILE A 35 -5.23 8.79 -3.12
CA ILE A 35 -6.58 8.42 -2.68
C ILE A 35 -7.01 9.25 -1.46
N THR A 36 -6.13 9.42 -0.45
CA THR A 36 -6.47 10.26 0.71
C THR A 36 -6.64 11.73 0.36
N ARG A 37 -5.84 12.27 -0.56
CA ARG A 37 -6.04 13.64 -1.06
C ARG A 37 -7.38 13.80 -1.77
N ILE A 38 -7.75 12.86 -2.66
CA ILE A 38 -9.04 12.89 -3.35
C ILE A 38 -10.18 12.79 -2.34
N ALA A 39 -10.12 11.91 -1.36
CA ALA A 39 -11.12 11.76 -0.31
C ALA A 39 -11.34 13.07 0.47
N SER A 40 -10.24 13.72 0.91
CA SER A 40 -10.29 15.00 1.60
C SER A 40 -10.95 16.08 0.74
N LEU A 41 -10.56 16.20 -0.52
CA LEU A 41 -11.11 17.19 -1.46
C LEU A 41 -12.59 16.92 -1.78
N ALA A 42 -12.95 15.67 -2.09
CA ALA A 42 -14.31 15.29 -2.46
C ALA A 42 -15.31 15.52 -1.32
N CYS A 43 -14.90 15.24 -0.09
CA CYS A 43 -15.75 15.44 1.09
C CYS A 43 -15.62 16.86 1.68
N ASN A 44 -14.68 17.66 1.18
CA ASN A 44 -14.34 18.98 1.71
C ASN A 44 -14.13 18.95 3.23
N VAL A 45 -13.17 18.10 3.66
CA VAL A 45 -12.81 17.88 5.08
C VAL A 45 -11.32 18.03 5.28
N PRO A 46 -10.86 18.48 6.46
CA PRO A 46 -9.45 18.71 6.72
C PRO A 46 -8.62 17.44 6.93
N ILE A 47 -9.25 16.30 7.24
CA ILE A 47 -8.55 15.07 7.58
C ILE A 47 -9.12 13.91 6.76
N ALA A 48 -8.21 13.14 6.13
CA ALA A 48 -8.52 11.89 5.47
C ALA A 48 -7.38 10.89 5.71
N LEU A 49 -7.72 9.62 5.96
CA LEU A 49 -6.75 8.59 6.34
C LEU A 49 -7.05 7.28 5.63
N ILE A 50 -6.00 6.57 5.22
CA ILE A 50 -6.02 5.12 5.07
C ILE A 50 -5.41 4.55 6.35
N SER A 51 -6.26 3.98 7.19
CA SER A 51 -5.94 3.46 8.52
C SER A 51 -6.03 1.94 8.52
N LEU A 52 -4.99 1.27 8.98
CA LEU A 52 -4.94 -0.18 9.16
C LEU A 52 -4.97 -0.50 10.64
N VAL A 53 -5.87 -1.41 11.06
CA VAL A 53 -6.09 -1.75 12.46
C VAL A 53 -5.26 -2.97 12.81
N ASP A 54 -4.17 -2.75 13.53
CA ASP A 54 -3.27 -3.77 14.07
C ASP A 54 -3.77 -4.28 15.44
N ARG A 55 -3.01 -5.12 16.11
CA ARG A 55 -3.38 -5.75 17.41
C ARG A 55 -3.66 -4.73 18.52
N GLU A 56 -2.78 -3.72 18.66
CA GLU A 56 -2.84 -2.73 19.75
C GLU A 56 -2.87 -1.28 19.25
N ARG A 57 -2.74 -1.07 17.93
CA ARG A 57 -2.70 0.25 17.31
C ARG A 57 -3.49 0.30 16.02
N GLN A 58 -3.87 1.50 15.62
CA GLN A 58 -4.19 1.80 14.23
C GLN A 58 -3.01 2.56 13.61
N TRP A 59 -2.54 2.07 12.49
CA TRP A 59 -1.41 2.64 11.77
C TRP A 59 -1.89 3.28 10.46
N PHE A 60 -1.35 4.46 10.13
CA PHE A 60 -1.79 5.22 8.96
C PHE A 60 -0.86 4.97 7.78
N LYS A 61 -1.35 4.25 6.77
CA LYS A 61 -0.64 4.06 5.51
C LYS A 61 -0.54 5.36 4.72
N SER A 62 -1.60 6.15 4.73
CA SER A 62 -1.65 7.47 4.14
C SER A 62 -2.52 8.40 4.98
N LYS A 63 -2.18 9.68 4.99
CA LYS A 63 -2.85 10.68 5.83
C LYS A 63 -2.79 12.08 5.24
N VAL A 64 -3.88 12.81 5.39
CA VAL A 64 -4.01 14.25 5.17
C VAL A 64 -4.46 14.88 6.48
N GLY A 65 -3.87 16.00 6.87
CA GLY A 65 -4.30 16.82 8.02
C GLY A 65 -3.91 16.31 9.40
N LEU A 66 -3.11 15.22 9.52
CA LEU A 66 -2.53 14.75 10.78
C LEU A 66 -1.00 14.65 10.69
N THR A 67 -0.32 14.89 11.82
CA THR A 67 1.14 14.74 11.94
C THR A 67 1.55 13.35 12.42
N VAL A 68 0.76 12.72 13.30
CA VAL A 68 1.03 11.40 13.87
C VAL A 68 0.89 10.29 12.80
N ASN A 69 1.64 9.20 12.98
CA ASN A 69 1.62 8.05 12.06
C ASN A 69 0.74 6.90 12.56
N GLU A 70 0.34 6.93 13.83
CA GLU A 70 -0.46 5.90 14.47
C GLU A 70 -1.13 6.45 15.73
N THR A 71 -2.13 5.74 16.23
CA THR A 71 -2.74 5.95 17.54
C THR A 71 -3.02 4.61 18.21
N SER A 72 -3.32 4.61 19.53
CA SER A 72 -3.81 3.40 20.20
C SER A 72 -5.11 2.91 19.54
N ARG A 73 -5.25 1.61 19.45
CA ARG A 73 -6.47 0.96 18.97
C ARG A 73 -7.67 1.28 19.85
N ASP A 74 -7.48 1.42 21.17
CA ASP A 74 -8.56 1.62 22.15
C ASP A 74 -9.34 2.91 21.93
N ILE A 75 -8.71 3.94 21.37
CA ILE A 75 -9.38 5.21 21.06
C ILE A 75 -9.81 5.30 19.59
N SER A 76 -9.63 4.24 18.80
CA SER A 76 -9.83 4.23 17.36
C SER A 76 -11.30 4.11 16.97
N PHE A 77 -11.81 5.07 16.20
CA PHE A 77 -13.08 4.94 15.48
C PHE A 77 -13.03 3.83 14.42
N CYS A 78 -11.89 3.66 13.78
CA CYS A 78 -11.69 2.62 12.76
C CYS A 78 -11.82 1.21 13.33
N ALA A 79 -11.46 1.01 14.61
CA ALA A 79 -11.65 -0.26 15.30
C ALA A 79 -13.12 -0.63 15.48
N HIS A 80 -14.01 0.36 15.64
CA HIS A 80 -15.47 0.14 15.63
C HIS A 80 -15.99 -0.12 14.21
N THR A 81 -15.45 0.59 13.20
CA THR A 81 -15.87 0.43 11.80
C THR A 81 -15.64 -0.97 11.27
N ILE A 82 -14.47 -1.58 11.56
CA ILE A 82 -14.14 -2.93 11.06
C ILE A 82 -15.01 -4.06 11.64
N LEU A 83 -15.86 -3.79 12.62
CA LEU A 83 -16.78 -4.79 13.18
C LEU A 83 -17.90 -5.17 12.21
N ASN A 84 -18.26 -4.27 11.31
CA ASN A 84 -19.35 -4.45 10.36
C ASN A 84 -18.86 -4.24 8.91
N PRO A 85 -19.51 -4.87 7.92
CA PRO A 85 -19.18 -4.64 6.50
C PRO A 85 -19.64 -3.27 6.01
N ASP A 86 -20.64 -2.68 6.64
CA ASP A 86 -21.19 -1.39 6.23
C ASP A 86 -20.34 -0.22 6.73
N PRO A 87 -20.27 0.88 5.96
CA PRO A 87 -19.61 2.10 6.40
C PRO A 87 -20.21 2.65 7.68
N MET A 88 -19.37 3.12 8.59
CA MET A 88 -19.79 3.79 9.82
C MET A 88 -19.72 5.31 9.63
N VAL A 89 -20.86 5.99 9.78
CA VAL A 89 -20.94 7.46 9.74
C VAL A 89 -21.41 7.98 11.08
N VAL A 90 -20.65 8.91 11.65
CA VAL A 90 -20.93 9.65 12.89
C VAL A 90 -20.92 11.13 12.54
N GLU A 91 -22.10 11.75 12.45
CA GLU A 91 -22.25 13.15 12.01
C GLU A 91 -21.79 14.15 13.08
N ASP A 92 -21.99 13.82 14.36
CA ASP A 92 -21.43 14.56 15.49
C ASP A 92 -21.03 13.59 16.62
N ALA A 93 -19.72 13.41 16.81
CA ALA A 93 -19.16 12.51 17.80
C ALA A 93 -19.44 12.93 19.26
N LEU A 94 -19.81 14.18 19.53
CA LEU A 94 -20.22 14.62 20.87
C LEU A 94 -21.55 14.01 21.31
N PHE A 95 -22.42 13.66 20.38
CA PHE A 95 -23.75 13.09 20.68
C PHE A 95 -23.78 11.56 20.49
N ASP A 96 -22.69 10.94 19.98
CA ASP A 96 -22.59 9.50 19.85
C ASP A 96 -22.15 8.88 21.19
N GLN A 97 -22.95 7.96 21.73
CA GLN A 97 -22.72 7.34 23.04
C GLN A 97 -21.37 6.60 23.12
N ARG A 98 -20.86 6.07 21.99
CA ARG A 98 -19.58 5.37 21.91
C ARG A 98 -18.39 6.33 22.02
N PHE A 99 -18.56 7.56 21.51
CA PHE A 99 -17.41 8.44 21.24
C PHE A 99 -17.41 9.74 22.03
N LYS A 100 -18.50 10.17 22.66
CA LYS A 100 -18.60 11.48 23.36
C LYS A 100 -17.48 11.74 24.38
N ASP A 101 -17.03 10.70 25.07
CA ASP A 101 -15.94 10.76 26.06
C ASP A 101 -14.58 10.35 25.51
N ASN A 102 -14.47 10.08 24.19
CA ASN A 102 -13.23 9.63 23.56
C ASN A 102 -12.21 10.78 23.55
N PRO A 103 -10.92 10.52 23.86
CA PRO A 103 -9.86 11.53 23.82
C PRO A 103 -9.76 12.27 22.48
N LEU A 104 -9.99 11.60 21.33
CA LEU A 104 -9.97 12.22 20.01
C LEU A 104 -11.16 13.18 19.76
N VAL A 105 -12.20 13.13 20.61
CA VAL A 105 -13.36 14.04 20.58
C VAL A 105 -13.19 15.18 21.57
N THR A 106 -12.71 14.87 22.78
CA THR A 106 -12.58 15.83 23.89
C THR A 106 -11.29 16.65 23.83
N GLN A 107 -10.26 16.12 23.16
CA GLN A 107 -8.97 16.74 22.93
C GLN A 107 -8.66 16.82 21.43
N GLU A 108 -7.47 17.29 21.06
CA GLU A 108 -7.03 17.29 19.66
C GLU A 108 -7.12 15.87 19.04
N PRO A 109 -7.67 15.73 17.84
CA PRO A 109 -8.05 16.75 16.86
C PRO A 109 -9.49 17.28 16.97
N HIS A 110 -10.23 17.01 18.07
CA HIS A 110 -11.61 17.45 18.30
C HIS A 110 -12.59 16.94 17.25
N ILE A 111 -12.59 15.63 17.00
CA ILE A 111 -13.45 14.99 15.99
C ILE A 111 -14.93 15.32 16.26
N ARG A 112 -15.63 15.73 15.17
CA ARG A 112 -17.07 15.86 15.14
C ARG A 112 -17.67 14.92 14.10
N LEU A 113 -17.35 15.11 12.83
CA LEU A 113 -17.68 14.14 11.79
C LEU A 113 -16.62 13.05 11.73
N TYR A 114 -17.05 11.81 11.67
CA TYR A 114 -16.27 10.67 11.23
C TYR A 114 -17.09 9.85 10.22
N ALA A 115 -16.49 9.54 9.08
CA ALA A 115 -17.06 8.59 8.13
C ALA A 115 -15.98 7.60 7.69
N GLY A 116 -16.11 6.34 8.10
CA GLY A 116 -15.16 5.26 7.82
C GLY A 116 -15.78 4.20 6.93
N PHE A 117 -15.06 3.84 5.88
CA PHE A 117 -15.43 2.83 4.88
C PHE A 117 -14.48 1.65 5.05
N PRO A 118 -14.98 0.46 5.40
CA PRO A 118 -14.15 -0.72 5.64
C PRO A 118 -13.31 -1.09 4.41
N LEU A 119 -12.07 -1.47 4.65
CA LEU A 119 -11.18 -2.08 3.65
C LEU A 119 -11.32 -3.60 3.78
N GLU A 120 -12.32 -4.13 3.09
CA GLU A 120 -12.66 -5.55 3.12
C GLU A 120 -12.00 -6.28 1.96
N THR A 121 -11.24 -7.32 2.29
CA THR A 121 -10.55 -8.17 1.31
C THR A 121 -11.53 -9.11 0.61
N PRO A 122 -11.15 -9.77 -0.51
CA PRO A 122 -11.94 -10.83 -1.12
C PRO A 122 -12.26 -12.03 -0.20
N THR A 123 -11.52 -12.16 0.91
CA THR A 123 -11.73 -13.19 1.95
C THR A 123 -12.56 -12.67 3.13
N GLU A 124 -13.23 -11.52 2.97
CA GLU A 124 -14.06 -10.88 3.97
C GLU A 124 -13.33 -10.45 5.27
N ASP A 125 -12.00 -10.30 5.18
CA ASP A 125 -11.20 -9.76 6.28
C ASP A 125 -11.14 -8.24 6.19
N ARG A 126 -11.67 -7.53 7.21
CA ARG A 126 -11.65 -6.06 7.28
C ARG A 126 -10.37 -5.56 7.93
N LEU A 127 -9.43 -5.13 7.10
CA LEU A 127 -8.06 -4.79 7.53
C LEU A 127 -7.96 -3.42 8.19
N GLY A 128 -8.90 -2.53 7.88
CA GLY A 128 -8.89 -1.14 8.31
C GLY A 128 -9.96 -0.33 7.61
N THR A 129 -9.74 0.97 7.43
CA THR A 129 -10.70 1.88 6.82
C THR A 129 -10.03 2.92 5.92
N LEU A 130 -10.74 3.34 4.87
CA LEU A 130 -10.60 4.68 4.34
C LEU A 130 -11.56 5.58 5.12
N CYS A 131 -11.08 6.61 5.79
CA CYS A 131 -11.96 7.49 6.56
C CYS A 131 -11.70 8.97 6.30
N VAL A 132 -12.76 9.76 6.47
CA VAL A 132 -12.75 11.22 6.45
C VAL A 132 -13.26 11.75 7.78
N ILE A 133 -12.65 12.84 8.24
CA ILE A 133 -12.87 13.39 9.58
C ILE A 133 -12.95 14.91 9.46
N ASP A 134 -13.91 15.51 10.20
CA ASP A 134 -14.02 16.96 10.33
C ASP A 134 -14.11 17.36 11.81
N ARG A 135 -13.74 18.60 12.10
CA ARG A 135 -13.83 19.24 13.42
C ARG A 135 -15.18 19.95 13.65
N ILE A 136 -16.04 19.96 12.64
CA ILE A 136 -17.40 20.47 12.71
C ILE A 136 -18.38 19.35 12.38
N PRO A 137 -19.58 19.33 13.00
CA PRO A 137 -20.63 18.41 12.64
C PRO A 137 -21.03 18.56 11.16
N LYS A 138 -21.23 17.42 10.49
CA LYS A 138 -21.50 17.41 9.04
C LYS A 138 -22.12 16.10 8.61
N SER A 139 -22.95 16.12 7.58
CA SER A 139 -23.46 14.93 6.90
C SER A 139 -22.80 14.79 5.54
N LEU A 140 -22.54 13.57 5.11
CA LEU A 140 -22.09 13.30 3.75
C LEU A 140 -23.29 13.26 2.80
N THR A 141 -23.16 13.88 1.65
CA THR A 141 -24.12 13.71 0.56
C THR A 141 -24.04 12.30 -0.02
N ASN A 142 -25.11 11.83 -0.68
CA ASN A 142 -25.12 10.53 -1.37
C ASN A 142 -23.99 10.40 -2.40
N THR A 143 -23.61 11.50 -3.06
CA THR A 143 -22.50 11.52 -4.02
C THR A 143 -21.16 11.31 -3.30
N GLN A 144 -20.93 12.02 -2.21
CA GLN A 144 -19.71 11.86 -1.40
C GLN A 144 -19.59 10.45 -0.84
N PHE A 145 -20.70 9.90 -0.33
CA PHE A 145 -20.75 8.53 0.17
C PHE A 145 -20.34 7.52 -0.91
N LYS A 146 -20.89 7.62 -2.12
CA LYS A 146 -20.53 6.75 -3.25
C LYS A 146 -19.07 6.93 -3.66
N ILE A 147 -18.56 8.16 -3.73
CA ILE A 147 -17.14 8.42 -4.04
C ILE A 147 -16.25 7.73 -3.00
N MET A 148 -16.55 7.87 -1.72
CA MET A 148 -15.77 7.24 -0.65
C MET A 148 -15.80 5.72 -0.73
N GLN A 149 -16.94 5.13 -1.06
CA GLN A 149 -17.06 3.69 -1.27
C GLN A 149 -16.14 3.21 -2.40
N GLU A 150 -16.18 3.90 -3.55
CA GLU A 150 -15.32 3.56 -4.69
C GLU A 150 -13.83 3.77 -4.37
N LEU A 151 -13.48 4.81 -3.64
CA LEU A 151 -12.10 5.04 -3.19
C LEU A 151 -11.63 3.95 -2.22
N ALA A 152 -12.51 3.47 -1.30
CA ALA A 152 -12.19 2.35 -0.42
C ALA A 152 -11.92 1.07 -1.22
N ASN A 153 -12.75 0.78 -2.24
CA ASN A 153 -12.52 -0.32 -3.18
C ASN A 153 -11.16 -0.19 -3.89
N GLN A 154 -10.78 1.02 -4.31
CA GLN A 154 -9.47 1.26 -4.93
C GLN A 154 -8.30 1.00 -3.96
N VAL A 155 -8.45 1.33 -2.67
CA VAL A 155 -7.42 0.97 -1.65
C VAL A 155 -7.26 -0.54 -1.58
N VAL A 156 -8.36 -1.30 -1.57
CA VAL A 156 -8.31 -2.76 -1.54
C VAL A 156 -7.62 -3.31 -2.79
N VAL A 157 -7.93 -2.77 -3.98
CA VAL A 157 -7.25 -3.15 -5.23
C VAL A 157 -5.73 -2.93 -5.13
N GLN A 158 -5.28 -1.79 -4.58
CA GLN A 158 -3.86 -1.52 -4.38
C GLN A 158 -3.21 -2.51 -3.40
N LEU A 159 -3.91 -2.87 -2.33
CA LEU A 159 -3.45 -3.89 -1.37
C LEU A 159 -3.31 -5.25 -2.05
N GLU A 160 -4.30 -5.69 -2.83
CA GLU A 160 -4.26 -6.96 -3.58
C GLU A 160 -3.11 -7.00 -4.60
N LEU A 161 -2.91 -5.92 -5.34
CA LEU A 161 -1.78 -5.80 -6.28
C LEU A 161 -0.45 -5.92 -5.54
N ARG A 162 -0.30 -5.27 -4.39
CA ARG A 162 0.88 -5.38 -3.54
C ARG A 162 1.13 -6.83 -3.10
N LYS A 163 0.10 -7.51 -2.57
CA LYS A 163 0.19 -8.91 -2.13
C LYS A 163 0.64 -9.83 -3.29
N ARG A 164 0.02 -9.68 -4.46
CA ARG A 164 0.37 -10.46 -5.66
C ARG A 164 1.79 -10.18 -6.12
N SER A 165 2.23 -8.93 -6.09
CA SER A 165 3.61 -8.56 -6.46
C SER A 165 4.64 -9.26 -5.57
N PHE A 166 4.40 -9.31 -4.25
CA PHE A 166 5.28 -10.05 -3.34
C PHE A 166 5.25 -11.55 -3.58
N ALA A 167 4.08 -12.14 -3.82
CA ALA A 167 3.95 -13.57 -4.11
C ALA A 167 4.73 -13.95 -5.38
N LEU A 168 4.59 -13.17 -6.46
CA LEU A 168 5.35 -13.37 -7.69
C LEU A 168 6.86 -13.25 -7.47
N MET A 169 7.29 -12.29 -6.65
CA MET A 169 8.71 -12.13 -6.31
C MET A 169 9.23 -13.32 -5.51
N GLU A 170 8.44 -13.86 -4.59
CA GLU A 170 8.80 -15.06 -3.82
C GLU A 170 8.88 -16.30 -4.70
N GLU A 171 7.91 -16.51 -5.59
CA GLU A 171 7.95 -17.59 -6.58
C GLU A 171 9.20 -17.48 -7.47
N PHE A 172 9.49 -16.28 -7.96
CA PHE A 172 10.69 -16.01 -8.74
C PHE A 172 11.96 -16.36 -7.96
N CYS A 173 12.05 -15.94 -6.70
CA CYS A 173 13.19 -16.26 -5.84
C CYS A 173 13.31 -17.76 -5.56
N GLN A 174 12.19 -18.48 -5.41
CA GLN A 174 12.17 -19.93 -5.16
C GLN A 174 12.62 -20.74 -6.40
N MET A 175 12.18 -20.32 -7.60
CA MET A 175 12.62 -20.93 -8.85
C MET A 175 14.13 -20.81 -9.09
N HIS A 176 14.78 -19.83 -8.45
CA HIS A 176 16.18 -19.48 -8.69
C HIS A 176 17.12 -19.81 -7.53
N ASN A 177 16.87 -20.90 -6.81
CA ASN A 177 17.63 -21.41 -5.66
C ASN A 177 17.38 -20.72 -4.31
N ASN A 178 16.44 -21.26 -3.58
CA ASN A 178 16.33 -21.38 -2.11
C ASN A 178 16.80 -20.21 -1.19
N GLN A 179 17.41 -19.14 -1.64
CA GLN A 179 17.94 -18.09 -0.78
C GLN A 179 17.80 -16.66 -1.35
N GLY A 180 17.05 -16.45 -2.42
CA GLY A 180 16.92 -15.11 -3.04
C GLY A 180 18.20 -14.59 -3.68
N MET A 181 19.20 -15.46 -3.88
CA MET A 181 20.45 -15.11 -4.53
C MET A 181 20.54 -15.79 -5.92
N ILE A 182 20.75 -14.98 -6.93
CA ILE A 182 21.05 -15.47 -8.28
C ILE A 182 22.57 -15.61 -8.39
N SER A 183 23.04 -16.85 -8.62
CA SER A 183 24.46 -17.11 -8.81
C SER A 183 24.91 -16.55 -10.15
N THR A 184 25.85 -15.61 -10.13
CA THR A 184 26.45 -15.03 -11.33
C THR A 184 27.94 -15.33 -11.40
N CYS A 185 28.43 -15.63 -12.60
CA CYS A 185 29.86 -15.79 -12.81
C CYS A 185 30.59 -14.46 -12.63
N SER A 186 31.61 -14.42 -11.78
CA SER A 186 32.38 -13.19 -11.52
C SER A 186 33.15 -12.68 -12.75
N TYR A 187 33.43 -13.54 -13.72
CA TYR A 187 34.17 -13.21 -14.93
C TYR A 187 33.27 -12.82 -16.11
N CYS A 188 32.39 -13.75 -16.56
CA CYS A 188 31.60 -13.55 -17.77
C CYS A 188 30.17 -13.08 -17.50
N ARG A 189 29.76 -12.95 -16.22
CA ARG A 189 28.41 -12.54 -15.79
C ARG A 189 27.27 -13.48 -16.21
N SER A 190 27.59 -14.69 -16.70
CA SER A 190 26.57 -15.71 -16.90
C SER A 190 25.84 -16.02 -15.60
N VAL A 191 24.58 -16.38 -15.72
CA VAL A 191 23.69 -16.74 -14.62
C VAL A 191 23.53 -18.25 -14.56
N LYS A 192 23.49 -18.81 -13.36
CA LYS A 192 23.23 -20.24 -13.14
C LYS A 192 21.74 -20.45 -12.97
N ASP A 193 21.14 -21.29 -13.84
CA ASP A 193 19.71 -21.62 -13.75
C ASP A 193 19.40 -22.66 -12.66
N HIS A 194 18.12 -23.03 -12.54
CA HIS A 194 17.64 -24.01 -11.56
C HIS A 194 18.16 -25.43 -11.77
N GLU A 195 18.59 -25.77 -12.99
CA GLU A 195 19.23 -27.04 -13.32
C GLU A 195 20.75 -27.02 -13.06
N GLY A 196 21.26 -25.87 -12.63
CA GLY A 196 22.68 -25.68 -12.36
C GLY A 196 23.55 -25.37 -13.58
N LYS A 197 22.93 -25.06 -14.75
CA LYS A 197 23.60 -24.73 -15.99
C LYS A 197 23.87 -23.22 -16.10
N TRP A 198 25.06 -22.87 -16.56
CA TRP A 198 25.44 -21.48 -16.80
C TRP A 198 24.93 -21.01 -18.18
N GLN A 199 24.24 -19.87 -18.22
CA GLN A 199 23.74 -19.26 -19.45
C GLN A 199 23.91 -17.74 -19.41
N PRO A 200 23.98 -17.05 -20.58
CA PRO A 200 24.02 -15.60 -20.64
C PRO A 200 22.82 -14.97 -19.92
N PHE A 201 23.05 -13.79 -19.31
CA PHE A 201 22.01 -13.09 -18.54
C PHE A 201 20.76 -12.77 -19.36
N ASP A 202 20.94 -12.33 -20.60
CA ASP A 202 19.86 -12.03 -21.53
C ASP A 202 18.99 -13.27 -21.85
N GLN A 203 19.63 -14.41 -22.13
CA GLN A 203 18.91 -15.68 -22.35
C GLN A 203 18.17 -16.14 -21.12
N PHE A 204 18.78 -15.97 -19.94
CA PHE A 204 18.13 -16.27 -18.68
C PHE A 204 16.87 -15.38 -18.48
N MET A 205 16.97 -14.09 -18.70
CA MET A 205 15.85 -13.14 -18.54
C MET A 205 14.72 -13.36 -19.55
N MET A 206 15.04 -13.80 -20.79
CA MET A 206 14.02 -14.12 -21.80
C MET A 206 13.08 -15.27 -21.39
N GLN A 207 13.50 -16.15 -20.49
CA GLN A 207 12.65 -17.24 -19.98
C GLN A 207 11.52 -16.74 -19.05
N PHE A 208 11.67 -15.54 -18.47
CA PHE A 208 10.77 -14.98 -17.45
C PHE A 208 10.07 -13.70 -17.89
N SER A 209 10.40 -13.17 -19.06
CA SER A 209 9.81 -11.92 -19.55
C SER A 209 9.60 -11.97 -21.06
N THR A 210 8.67 -11.16 -21.55
CA THR A 210 8.46 -10.91 -22.99
C THR A 210 9.45 -9.87 -23.54
N LEU A 211 10.47 -9.49 -22.75
CA LEU A 211 11.46 -8.48 -23.14
C LEU A 211 12.43 -9.06 -24.17
N ASN A 212 12.62 -8.35 -25.26
CA ASN A 212 13.66 -8.61 -26.23
C ASN A 212 14.87 -7.74 -25.90
N PHE A 213 16.04 -8.36 -25.84
CA PHE A 213 17.30 -7.63 -25.60
C PHE A 213 17.94 -7.28 -26.94
N SER A 214 18.23 -6.01 -27.15
CA SER A 214 19.13 -5.56 -28.21
C SER A 214 20.57 -5.52 -27.67
N HIS A 215 21.54 -5.93 -28.48
CA HIS A 215 22.95 -5.92 -28.12
C HIS A 215 23.63 -4.71 -28.73
N GLY A 216 24.26 -3.93 -27.88
CA GLY A 216 25.11 -2.81 -28.27
C GLY A 216 26.42 -2.83 -27.51
N ILE A 217 27.36 -1.98 -27.90
CA ILE A 217 28.63 -1.81 -27.21
C ILE A 217 28.65 -0.41 -26.59
N CYS A 218 28.79 -0.33 -25.26
CA CYS A 218 28.90 0.97 -24.60
C CYS A 218 30.24 1.63 -24.89
N GLN A 219 30.33 2.95 -24.78
CA GLN A 219 31.51 3.73 -25.08
C GLN A 219 32.76 3.23 -24.34
N SER A 220 32.62 2.83 -23.07
CA SER A 220 33.76 2.31 -22.28
C SER A 220 34.31 1.00 -22.87
N CYS A 221 33.42 0.08 -23.30
CA CYS A 221 33.84 -1.16 -23.95
C CYS A 221 34.37 -0.90 -25.35
N MET A 222 33.80 0.04 -26.10
CA MET A 222 34.28 0.45 -27.40
C MET A 222 35.73 0.94 -27.30
N ASN A 223 36.02 1.88 -26.40
CA ASN A 223 37.37 2.42 -26.20
C ASN A 223 38.37 1.36 -25.73
N LYS A 224 37.95 0.36 -24.97
CA LYS A 224 38.80 -0.69 -24.43
C LYS A 224 39.14 -1.78 -25.44
N HIS A 225 38.14 -2.22 -26.23
CA HIS A 225 38.28 -3.38 -27.11
C HIS A 225 38.46 -3.03 -28.58
N PHE A 226 38.15 -1.78 -28.97
CA PHE A 226 38.20 -1.29 -30.35
C PHE A 226 38.78 0.13 -30.37
N PRO A 227 40.01 0.35 -29.80
CA PRO A 227 40.59 1.68 -29.69
C PRO A 227 40.90 2.35 -31.04
N GLU A 228 40.93 1.54 -32.13
CA GLU A 228 41.22 2.03 -33.48
C GLU A 228 40.00 2.63 -34.18
N ILE A 229 38.77 2.46 -33.62
CA ILE A 229 37.54 2.97 -34.21
C ILE A 229 37.21 4.31 -33.59
N ASN A 230 37.57 5.40 -34.24
CA ASN A 230 37.11 6.75 -33.87
C ASN A 230 35.68 6.97 -34.34
N LEU A 231 34.71 6.79 -33.45
CA LEU A 231 33.34 7.22 -33.70
C LEU A 231 33.18 8.70 -33.31
N PRO A 232 32.47 9.52 -34.11
CA PRO A 232 32.17 10.89 -33.72
C PRO A 232 31.34 10.94 -32.44
N GLU A 233 31.61 11.92 -31.57
CA GLU A 233 31.07 12.03 -30.21
C GLU A 233 29.53 12.21 -30.09
N ASN A 234 28.79 12.23 -31.20
CA ASN A 234 27.34 12.48 -31.22
C ASN A 234 26.61 11.44 -32.09
N LEU A 235 26.42 10.24 -31.54
CA LEU A 235 25.35 9.34 -32.01
C LEU A 235 24.45 8.99 -30.81
N ASP A 236 23.60 9.92 -30.45
CA ASP A 236 22.37 9.60 -29.70
C ASP A 236 21.50 8.72 -30.62
N HIS A 237 21.56 7.42 -30.41
CA HIS A 237 20.67 6.47 -31.06
C HIS A 237 19.34 6.41 -30.31
N ASP A 238 18.45 7.34 -30.63
CA ASP A 238 17.00 7.08 -30.57
C ASP A 238 16.70 5.94 -31.56
N VAL A 239 16.63 4.71 -31.06
CA VAL A 239 16.01 3.60 -31.77
C VAL A 239 14.60 3.47 -31.22
N ARG A 240 13.62 3.89 -32.02
CA ARG A 240 12.18 3.68 -31.87
C ARG A 240 11.81 2.20 -31.83
#